data_7c7bf06939f5a6622ed374ec78661bf0
#
_entry.id   7c7bf06939f5a6622ed374ec78661bf0
#
_cell.length_a   1.000
_cell.length_b   1.000
_cell.length_c   1.000
_cell.angle_alpha   90.00
_cell.angle_beta   90.00
_cell.angle_gamma   90.00
#
_symmetry.space_group_name_H-M   'P 1'
#
loop_
_entity.id
_entity.type
_entity.pdbx_description
1 polymer ?
#
loop_
_entity_poly.entity_id
_entity_poly.type
_entity_poly.pdbx_seq_one_letter_code
_entity_poly.pdbx_strand_id
1 'polypeptide(L)'
;MKVGLVGLGKMGFNLALNLKDNGVEVKGFDVSDDARQEVEKHGISSVQSLAELVEALETPRVIWMMVPSGEATESTISQVLPLLEKDDILIDAGNSNYKDSIRHGEEASNLGVRFLDLGTSGGTSGARYGACLMAGGDQSAYEYLKEVFESVAVKNGCDYVGPAGAGHFMKMVHNGIEYGMMEAIGEGFAVMQKAPFDYDLAQVARNWQNGSVIRSWLIDLIEEQLRMHPNLKDFKGIVDASGEAKWTVEAALAEDVPVPVIAQSLFERNASKLGEANFSNKVTAALRNGFGGHAYVAEEASYE
;
A
#
# COMPACT_ATOMS: atom_id res chain seq x y z
N MET A 1 -6.08 -1.20 24.41
CA MET A 1 -7.14 -1.31 23.39
C MET A 1 -6.95 -2.62 22.65
N LYS A 2 -8.03 -3.27 22.20
CA LYS A 2 -8.02 -4.48 21.36
C LYS A 2 -8.59 -4.15 19.98
N VAL A 3 -7.93 -4.60 18.92
CA VAL A 3 -8.32 -4.38 17.52
C VAL A 3 -8.49 -5.72 16.82
N GLY A 4 -9.56 -5.87 16.07
CA GLY A 4 -9.78 -6.98 15.13
C GLY A 4 -9.12 -6.66 13.80
N LEU A 5 -8.13 -7.44 13.37
CA LEU A 5 -7.44 -7.25 12.10
C LEU A 5 -7.88 -8.31 11.10
N VAL A 6 -8.43 -7.87 9.97
CA VAL A 6 -8.87 -8.72 8.86
C VAL A 6 -7.89 -8.61 7.71
N GLY A 7 -7.38 -9.74 7.26
CA GLY A 7 -6.32 -9.78 6.24
C GLY A 7 -4.93 -9.79 6.88
N LEU A 8 -4.30 -10.97 6.90
CA LEU A 8 -3.00 -11.24 7.53
C LEU A 8 -1.91 -11.53 6.49
N GLY A 9 -2.10 -11.07 5.26
CA GLY A 9 -1.07 -11.10 4.22
C GLY A 9 0.13 -10.22 4.58
N LYS A 10 1.05 -10.00 3.64
CA LYS A 10 2.32 -9.27 3.90
C LYS A 10 2.13 -7.96 4.67
N MET A 11 1.16 -7.13 4.27
CA MET A 11 0.89 -5.84 4.93
C MET A 11 0.26 -6.04 6.31
N GLY A 12 -0.83 -6.82 6.39
CA GLY A 12 -1.55 -7.04 7.63
C GLY A 12 -0.72 -7.75 8.69
N PHE A 13 0.11 -8.73 8.30
CA PHE A 13 1.07 -9.38 9.20
C PHE A 13 2.03 -8.37 9.84
N ASN A 14 2.65 -7.50 9.03
CA ASN A 14 3.58 -6.50 9.53
C ASN A 14 2.90 -5.44 10.40
N LEU A 15 1.68 -5.02 10.03
CA LEU A 15 0.87 -4.12 10.85
C LEU A 15 0.48 -4.76 12.19
N ALA A 16 0.10 -6.06 12.19
CA ALA A 16 -0.22 -6.79 13.41
C ALA A 16 0.93 -6.81 14.40
N LEU A 17 2.16 -7.04 13.90
CA LEU A 17 3.38 -6.98 14.72
C LEU A 17 3.65 -5.57 15.24
N ASN A 18 3.48 -4.54 14.40
CA ASN A 18 3.67 -3.16 14.79
C ASN A 18 2.68 -2.74 15.90
N LEU A 19 1.39 -3.03 15.71
CA LEU A 19 0.35 -2.80 16.72
C LEU A 19 0.69 -3.47 18.05
N LYS A 20 1.05 -4.76 18.00
CA LYS A 20 1.45 -5.52 19.20
C LYS A 20 2.65 -4.90 19.91
N ASP A 21 3.70 -4.53 19.19
CA ASP A 21 4.91 -3.93 19.76
C ASP A 21 4.62 -2.56 20.42
N ASN A 22 3.57 -1.88 19.98
CA ASN A 22 3.07 -0.64 20.57
C ASN A 22 1.96 -0.85 21.63
N GLY A 23 1.78 -2.08 22.11
CA GLY A 23 0.89 -2.38 23.25
C GLY A 23 -0.59 -2.48 22.87
N VAL A 24 -0.93 -2.54 21.58
CA VAL A 24 -2.29 -2.80 21.11
C VAL A 24 -2.51 -4.30 21.00
N GLU A 25 -3.54 -4.82 21.67
CA GLU A 25 -3.91 -6.23 21.55
C GLU A 25 -4.57 -6.47 20.19
N VAL A 26 -4.05 -7.42 19.42
CA VAL A 26 -4.56 -7.76 18.09
C VAL A 26 -5.22 -9.12 18.12
N LYS A 27 -6.42 -9.19 17.57
CA LYS A 27 -7.12 -10.42 17.22
C LYS A 27 -7.19 -10.54 15.71
N GLY A 28 -6.55 -11.54 15.12
CA GLY A 28 -6.42 -11.67 13.67
C GLY A 28 -7.49 -12.57 13.04
N PHE A 29 -7.88 -12.25 11.81
CA PHE A 29 -8.63 -13.15 10.93
C PHE A 29 -8.08 -13.06 9.49
N ASP A 30 -7.96 -14.20 8.85
CA ASP A 30 -7.70 -14.33 7.43
C ASP A 30 -8.41 -15.57 6.91
N VAL A 31 -8.76 -15.62 5.64
CA VAL A 31 -9.32 -16.81 4.99
C VAL A 31 -8.30 -17.95 4.87
N SER A 32 -7.00 -17.60 4.86
CA SER A 32 -5.88 -18.55 4.83
C SER A 32 -5.53 -19.06 6.21
N ASP A 33 -5.60 -20.39 6.40
CA ASP A 33 -5.14 -21.05 7.62
C ASP A 33 -3.65 -20.79 7.88
N ASP A 34 -2.82 -20.82 6.84
CA ASP A 34 -1.38 -20.57 6.95
C ASP A 34 -1.08 -19.16 7.48
N ALA A 35 -1.83 -18.15 7.00
CA ALA A 35 -1.67 -16.77 7.46
C ALA A 35 -2.08 -16.62 8.94
N ARG A 36 -3.14 -17.31 9.38
CA ARG A 36 -3.54 -17.32 10.79
C ARG A 36 -2.50 -18.00 11.69
N GLN A 37 -2.01 -19.16 11.27
CA GLN A 37 -0.97 -19.88 12.00
C GLN A 37 0.34 -19.07 12.07
N GLU A 38 0.66 -18.30 11.03
CA GLU A 38 1.89 -17.50 11.04
C GLU A 38 1.83 -16.40 12.10
N VAL A 39 0.73 -15.65 12.22
CA VAL A 39 0.61 -14.62 13.26
C VAL A 39 0.60 -15.24 14.68
N GLU A 40 0.06 -16.45 14.83
CA GLU A 40 0.05 -17.17 16.13
C GLU A 40 1.47 -17.54 16.61
N LYS A 41 2.38 -17.91 15.70
CA LYS A 41 3.79 -18.14 16.03
C LYS A 41 4.46 -16.89 16.62
N HIS A 42 3.93 -15.72 16.26
CA HIS A 42 4.39 -14.43 16.79
C HIS A 42 3.59 -13.93 18.00
N GLY A 43 2.73 -14.80 18.58
CA GLY A 43 1.97 -14.51 19.79
C GLY A 43 0.82 -13.53 19.57
N ILE A 44 0.24 -13.51 18.37
CA ILE A 44 -0.99 -12.80 18.02
C ILE A 44 -2.08 -13.87 17.84
N SER A 45 -3.16 -13.78 18.62
CA SER A 45 -4.23 -14.77 18.52
C SER A 45 -5.10 -14.57 17.29
N SER A 46 -5.55 -15.65 16.67
CA SER A 46 -6.45 -15.63 15.53
C SER A 46 -7.79 -16.31 15.82
N VAL A 47 -8.75 -16.13 14.92
CA VAL A 47 -10.08 -16.76 14.94
C VAL A 47 -10.41 -17.37 13.59
N GLN A 48 -11.46 -18.20 13.53
CA GLN A 48 -11.83 -18.97 12.34
C GLN A 48 -12.89 -18.27 11.48
N SER A 49 -13.55 -17.22 12.01
CA SER A 49 -14.60 -16.49 11.30
C SER A 49 -14.66 -15.01 11.68
N LEU A 50 -15.27 -14.20 10.81
CA LEU A 50 -15.54 -12.79 11.11
C LEU A 50 -16.51 -12.61 12.29
N ALA A 51 -17.46 -13.53 12.47
CA ALA A 51 -18.36 -13.51 13.62
C ALA A 51 -17.59 -13.71 14.93
N GLU A 52 -16.73 -14.72 15.00
CA GLU A 52 -15.86 -14.93 16.17
C GLU A 52 -14.93 -13.72 16.41
N LEU A 53 -14.46 -13.05 15.34
CA LEU A 53 -13.67 -11.84 15.48
C LEU A 53 -14.43 -10.73 16.19
N VAL A 54 -15.65 -10.44 15.73
CA VAL A 54 -16.50 -9.40 16.29
C VAL A 54 -16.89 -9.73 17.74
N GLU A 55 -17.25 -10.99 18.04
CA GLU A 55 -17.58 -11.46 19.40
C GLU A 55 -16.39 -11.35 20.39
N ALA A 56 -15.16 -11.48 19.90
CA ALA A 56 -13.96 -11.40 20.72
C ALA A 56 -13.55 -9.96 21.10
N LEU A 57 -14.25 -8.94 20.62
CA LEU A 57 -13.96 -7.52 20.85
C LEU A 57 -14.97 -6.89 21.79
N GLU A 58 -14.49 -5.93 22.57
CA GLU A 58 -15.32 -5.08 23.45
C GLU A 58 -15.81 -3.84 22.68
N THR A 59 -17.01 -3.36 23.01
CA THR A 59 -17.58 -2.15 22.41
C THR A 59 -16.94 -0.87 22.99
N PRO A 60 -16.65 0.13 22.16
CA PRO A 60 -16.83 0.13 20.71
C PRO A 60 -15.80 -0.78 20.05
N ARG A 61 -16.28 -1.74 19.25
CA ARG A 61 -15.42 -2.66 18.51
C ARG A 61 -14.68 -1.93 17.41
N VAL A 62 -13.44 -2.31 17.17
CA VAL A 62 -12.62 -1.76 16.07
C VAL A 62 -12.21 -2.88 15.14
N ILE A 63 -12.71 -2.85 13.92
CA ILE A 63 -12.31 -3.77 12.86
C ILE A 63 -11.44 -3.02 11.84
N TRP A 64 -10.21 -3.49 11.68
CA TRP A 64 -9.23 -2.94 10.74
C TRP A 64 -9.00 -3.93 9.60
N MET A 65 -9.37 -3.55 8.37
CA MET A 65 -9.27 -4.40 7.20
C MET A 65 -8.03 -4.06 6.38
N MET A 66 -7.24 -5.08 6.05
CA MET A 66 -6.05 -5.02 5.19
C MET A 66 -6.18 -6.05 4.05
N VAL A 67 -7.30 -6.02 3.36
CA VAL A 67 -7.63 -6.95 2.28
C VAL A 67 -7.44 -6.29 0.89
N PRO A 68 -7.28 -7.09 -0.18
CA PRO A 68 -7.21 -6.53 -1.53
C PRO A 68 -8.47 -5.75 -1.90
N SER A 69 -8.30 -4.64 -2.62
CA SER A 69 -9.42 -3.83 -3.12
C SER A 69 -10.33 -4.61 -4.09
N GLY A 70 -11.56 -4.14 -4.23
CA GLY A 70 -12.57 -4.75 -5.09
C GLY A 70 -13.34 -5.86 -4.37
N GLU A 71 -13.50 -7.03 -4.99
CA GLU A 71 -14.40 -8.11 -4.51
C GLU A 71 -14.08 -8.56 -3.08
N ALA A 72 -12.81 -8.64 -2.71
CA ALA A 72 -12.41 -9.03 -1.36
C ALA A 72 -12.87 -8.00 -0.29
N THR A 73 -12.73 -6.71 -0.57
CA THR A 73 -13.21 -5.64 0.30
C THR A 73 -14.74 -5.65 0.39
N GLU A 74 -15.44 -5.72 -0.75
CA GLU A 74 -16.91 -5.80 -0.81
C GLU A 74 -17.44 -6.97 -0.01
N SER A 75 -16.89 -8.17 -0.24
CA SER A 75 -17.28 -9.37 0.47
C SER A 75 -17.04 -9.28 1.97
N THR A 76 -15.91 -8.69 2.38
CA THR A 76 -15.58 -8.53 3.81
C THR A 76 -16.54 -7.55 4.47
N ILE A 77 -16.77 -6.37 3.88
CA ILE A 77 -17.67 -5.35 4.43
C ILE A 77 -19.10 -5.90 4.55
N SER A 78 -19.59 -6.56 3.50
CA SER A 78 -20.94 -7.14 3.50
C SER A 78 -21.16 -8.19 4.60
N GLN A 79 -20.11 -8.90 5.01
CA GLN A 79 -20.16 -9.88 6.07
C GLN A 79 -19.96 -9.28 7.47
N VAL A 80 -19.07 -8.28 7.60
CA VAL A 80 -18.73 -7.68 8.90
C VAL A 80 -19.79 -6.67 9.34
N LEU A 81 -20.21 -5.80 8.42
CA LEU A 81 -21.08 -4.66 8.77
C LEU A 81 -22.40 -5.07 9.48
N PRO A 82 -23.10 -6.16 9.08
CA PRO A 82 -24.28 -6.63 9.81
C PRO A 82 -24.01 -7.19 11.22
N LEU A 83 -22.75 -7.47 11.57
CA LEU A 83 -22.35 -7.98 12.87
C LEU A 83 -21.99 -6.85 13.86
N LEU A 84 -21.77 -5.65 13.33
CA LEU A 84 -21.40 -4.48 14.13
C LEU A 84 -22.61 -3.77 14.71
N GLU A 85 -22.39 -3.11 15.83
CA GLU A 85 -23.40 -2.32 16.52
C GLU A 85 -23.13 -0.83 16.38
N LYS A 86 -24.10 -0.02 16.80
CA LYS A 86 -23.93 1.43 16.84
C LYS A 86 -22.66 1.82 17.61
N ASP A 87 -21.94 2.79 17.08
CA ASP A 87 -20.68 3.34 17.59
C ASP A 87 -19.44 2.41 17.44
N ASP A 88 -19.60 1.19 16.90
CA ASP A 88 -18.45 0.40 16.45
C ASP A 88 -17.73 1.09 15.28
N ILE A 89 -16.47 0.73 15.04
CA ILE A 89 -15.62 1.36 14.04
C ILE A 89 -15.17 0.32 13.02
N LEU A 90 -15.39 0.61 11.74
CA LEU A 90 -14.89 -0.16 10.60
C LEU A 90 -13.88 0.66 9.82
N ILE A 91 -12.68 0.12 9.64
CA ILE A 91 -11.57 0.77 8.92
C ILE A 91 -11.27 -0.05 7.67
N ASP A 92 -11.44 0.54 6.49
CA ASP A 92 -10.88 0.02 5.24
C ASP A 92 -9.49 0.63 5.02
N ALA A 93 -8.45 -0.18 5.22
CA ALA A 93 -7.07 0.21 5.04
C ALA A 93 -6.39 -0.50 3.85
N GLY A 94 -7.19 -0.99 2.92
CA GLY A 94 -6.75 -1.47 1.61
C GLY A 94 -6.37 -0.31 0.68
N ASN A 95 -6.10 -0.65 -0.58
CA ASN A 95 -5.95 0.36 -1.65
C ASN A 95 -7.26 0.45 -2.45
N SER A 96 -8.37 0.75 -1.78
CA SER A 96 -9.71 0.78 -2.38
C SER A 96 -9.92 2.02 -3.24
N ASN A 97 -10.87 1.94 -4.17
CA ASN A 97 -11.31 3.10 -4.91
C ASN A 97 -12.08 4.04 -3.98
N TYR A 98 -11.75 5.33 -3.98
CA TYR A 98 -12.38 6.31 -3.09
C TYR A 98 -13.90 6.41 -3.25
N LYS A 99 -14.44 6.12 -4.45
CA LYS A 99 -15.90 6.10 -4.70
C LYS A 99 -16.58 4.96 -3.95
N ASP A 100 -15.92 3.81 -3.86
CA ASP A 100 -16.41 2.69 -3.05
C ASP A 100 -16.36 3.04 -1.56
N SER A 101 -15.30 3.73 -1.12
CA SER A 101 -15.18 4.19 0.27
C SER A 101 -16.28 5.17 0.66
N ILE A 102 -16.68 6.09 -0.24
CA ILE A 102 -17.83 6.98 0.00
C ILE A 102 -19.10 6.15 0.21
N ARG A 103 -19.38 5.19 -0.67
CA ARG A 103 -20.55 4.29 -0.56
C ARG A 103 -20.52 3.47 0.73
N HIS A 104 -19.37 2.86 1.06
CA HIS A 104 -19.22 2.09 2.31
C HIS A 104 -19.41 2.96 3.56
N GLY A 105 -18.94 4.21 3.53
CA GLY A 105 -19.19 5.17 4.60
C GLY A 105 -20.67 5.49 4.79
N GLU A 106 -21.44 5.64 3.71
CA GLU A 106 -22.89 5.82 3.77
C GLU A 106 -23.60 4.58 4.30
N GLU A 107 -23.24 3.39 3.82
CA GLU A 107 -23.79 2.11 4.29
C GLU A 107 -23.55 1.90 5.79
N ALA A 108 -22.32 2.14 6.26
CA ALA A 108 -21.97 2.05 7.68
C ALA A 108 -22.75 3.06 8.53
N SER A 109 -22.83 4.32 8.08
CA SER A 109 -23.57 5.38 8.77
C SER A 109 -25.04 5.07 8.94
N ASN A 110 -25.69 4.42 7.95
CA ASN A 110 -27.08 3.98 8.03
C ASN A 110 -27.34 2.96 9.14
N LEU A 111 -26.29 2.24 9.57
CA LEU A 111 -26.32 1.28 10.68
C LEU A 111 -25.79 1.89 12.00
N GLY A 112 -25.38 3.15 11.97
CA GLY A 112 -24.76 3.83 13.13
C GLY A 112 -23.31 3.40 13.38
N VAL A 113 -22.69 2.69 12.45
CA VAL A 113 -21.26 2.30 12.49
C VAL A 113 -20.42 3.45 11.95
N ARG A 114 -19.31 3.75 12.63
CA ARG A 114 -18.35 4.78 12.21
C ARG A 114 -17.36 4.19 11.22
N PHE A 115 -17.25 4.77 10.05
CA PHE A 115 -16.36 4.28 8.98
C PHE A 115 -15.16 5.19 8.78
N LEU A 116 -13.99 4.55 8.56
CA LEU A 116 -12.77 5.21 8.11
C LEU A 116 -12.21 4.51 6.86
N ASP A 117 -11.81 5.29 5.88
CA ASP A 117 -10.94 4.86 4.79
C ASP A 117 -9.52 5.33 5.08
N LEU A 118 -8.58 4.39 5.18
CA LEU A 118 -7.24 4.65 5.67
C LEU A 118 -6.19 4.31 4.61
N GLY A 119 -5.81 5.29 3.80
CA GLY A 119 -4.70 5.16 2.88
C GLY A 119 -3.40 4.89 3.62
N THR A 120 -2.73 3.78 3.30
CA THR A 120 -1.48 3.36 3.94
C THR A 120 -0.35 3.38 2.93
N SER A 121 0.73 4.11 3.21
CA SER A 121 1.96 4.14 2.43
C SER A 121 3.18 3.74 3.26
N GLY A 122 4.25 3.28 2.57
CA GLY A 122 5.49 2.80 3.19
C GLY A 122 5.80 1.33 2.94
N GLY A 123 4.93 0.62 2.19
CA GLY A 123 5.10 -0.81 1.90
C GLY A 123 5.15 -1.68 3.15
N THR A 124 5.73 -2.87 3.03
CA THR A 124 5.85 -3.83 4.14
C THR A 124 6.72 -3.30 5.28
N SER A 125 7.76 -2.54 4.95
CA SER A 125 8.64 -1.88 5.93
C SER A 125 7.89 -0.80 6.71
N GLY A 126 7.09 0.04 6.03
CA GLY A 126 6.25 1.05 6.67
C GLY A 126 5.22 0.41 7.60
N ALA A 127 4.51 -0.63 7.15
CA ALA A 127 3.57 -1.38 8.00
C ALA A 127 4.23 -1.92 9.28
N ARG A 128 5.50 -2.33 9.19
CA ARG A 128 6.24 -2.90 10.33
C ARG A 128 6.85 -1.86 11.26
N TYR A 129 7.40 -0.77 10.74
CA TYR A 129 8.27 0.14 11.50
C TYR A 129 7.80 1.59 11.52
N GLY A 130 6.69 1.91 10.89
CA GLY A 130 6.08 3.22 10.87
C GLY A 130 5.61 3.62 9.46
N ALA A 131 4.30 3.67 9.29
CA ALA A 131 3.65 3.99 8.02
C ALA A 131 3.39 5.50 7.86
N CYS A 132 3.01 5.88 6.62
CA CYS A 132 2.30 7.12 6.36
C CYS A 132 0.81 6.78 6.19
N LEU A 133 -0.04 7.34 7.06
CA LEU A 133 -1.46 7.07 7.16
C LEU A 133 -2.28 8.30 6.78
N MET A 134 -3.26 8.14 5.92
CA MET A 134 -4.14 9.20 5.40
C MET A 134 -5.58 8.81 5.73
N ALA A 135 -6.14 9.36 6.82
CA ALA A 135 -7.44 8.94 7.35
C ALA A 135 -8.58 9.83 6.83
N GLY A 136 -9.50 9.25 6.07
CA GLY A 136 -10.79 9.84 5.72
C GLY A 136 -11.92 9.17 6.48
N GLY A 137 -13.09 9.81 6.58
CA GLY A 137 -14.28 9.23 7.17
C GLY A 137 -14.81 9.94 8.40
N ASP A 138 -15.29 9.17 9.40
CA ASP A 138 -15.82 9.72 10.63
C ASP A 138 -14.72 10.33 11.51
N GLN A 139 -14.77 11.64 11.70
CA GLN A 139 -13.77 12.36 12.47
C GLN A 139 -13.73 11.90 13.93
N SER A 140 -14.85 11.54 14.51
CA SER A 140 -14.89 11.07 15.90
C SER A 140 -14.24 9.71 16.09
N ALA A 141 -14.30 8.84 15.07
CA ALA A 141 -13.58 7.59 15.04
C ALA A 141 -12.06 7.81 14.90
N TYR A 142 -11.65 8.77 14.05
CA TYR A 142 -10.24 9.14 13.94
C TYR A 142 -9.69 9.66 15.28
N GLU A 143 -10.38 10.59 15.92
CA GLU A 143 -9.94 11.12 17.23
C GLU A 143 -9.89 10.05 18.31
N TYR A 144 -10.83 9.08 18.30
CA TYR A 144 -10.83 7.95 19.22
C TYR A 144 -9.62 7.03 19.01
N LEU A 145 -9.17 6.85 17.76
CA LEU A 145 -8.06 5.97 17.38
C LEU A 145 -6.72 6.68 17.19
N LYS A 146 -6.67 7.99 17.40
CA LYS A 146 -5.51 8.83 17.09
C LYS A 146 -4.21 8.29 17.69
N GLU A 147 -4.21 7.94 18.97
CA GLU A 147 -3.02 7.40 19.64
C GLU A 147 -2.57 6.06 19.02
N VAL A 148 -3.51 5.23 18.57
CA VAL A 148 -3.20 3.97 17.89
C VAL A 148 -2.58 4.24 16.52
N PHE A 149 -3.17 5.15 15.74
CA PHE A 149 -2.64 5.52 14.42
C PHE A 149 -1.24 6.14 14.54
N GLU A 150 -1.05 7.07 15.47
CA GLU A 150 0.25 7.70 15.73
C GLU A 150 1.31 6.68 16.19
N SER A 151 0.90 5.63 16.92
CA SER A 151 1.81 4.59 17.41
C SER A 151 2.37 3.69 16.29
N VAL A 152 1.63 3.51 15.20
CA VAL A 152 2.05 2.68 14.05
C VAL A 152 2.51 3.50 12.85
N ALA A 153 2.45 4.83 12.94
CA ALA A 153 2.95 5.76 11.93
C ALA A 153 4.33 6.32 12.30
N VAL A 154 5.06 6.84 11.33
CA VAL A 154 6.22 7.69 11.61
C VAL A 154 5.75 9.04 12.17
N LYS A 155 6.62 9.74 12.89
CA LYS A 155 6.32 11.08 13.40
C LYS A 155 5.80 11.99 12.28
N ASN A 156 4.65 12.62 12.48
CA ASN A 156 3.94 13.45 11.50
C ASN A 156 3.47 12.67 10.24
N GLY A 157 3.39 11.36 10.33
CA GLY A 157 2.96 10.50 9.22
C GLY A 157 1.50 10.07 9.29
N CYS A 158 0.67 10.66 10.14
CA CYS A 158 -0.75 10.34 10.24
C CYS A 158 -1.58 11.60 10.42
N ASP A 159 -2.53 11.83 9.51
CA ASP A 159 -3.46 12.96 9.59
C ASP A 159 -4.89 12.56 9.19
N TYR A 160 -5.87 13.26 9.79
CA TYR A 160 -7.24 13.26 9.29
C TYR A 160 -7.33 14.20 8.09
N VAL A 161 -7.79 13.70 6.95
CA VAL A 161 -7.73 14.44 5.69
C VAL A 161 -9.11 14.78 5.10
N GLY A 162 -10.20 14.38 5.75
CA GLY A 162 -11.54 14.74 5.31
C GLY A 162 -12.60 13.65 5.48
N PRO A 163 -13.79 13.82 4.89
CA PRO A 163 -14.87 12.84 4.97
C PRO A 163 -14.52 11.51 4.26
N ALA A 164 -15.44 10.54 4.32
CA ALA A 164 -15.27 9.23 3.69
C ALA A 164 -14.88 9.35 2.21
N GLY A 165 -13.87 8.62 1.81
CA GLY A 165 -13.22 8.66 0.50
C GLY A 165 -12.00 9.57 0.43
N ALA A 166 -11.84 10.55 1.34
CA ALA A 166 -10.72 11.50 1.29
C ALA A 166 -9.36 10.82 1.53
N GLY A 167 -9.28 9.81 2.40
CA GLY A 167 -8.07 9.05 2.68
C GLY A 167 -7.60 8.27 1.45
N HIS A 168 -8.49 7.49 0.85
CA HIS A 168 -8.18 6.72 -0.35
C HIS A 168 -7.99 7.61 -1.59
N PHE A 169 -8.67 8.76 -1.69
CA PHE A 169 -8.40 9.72 -2.75
C PHE A 169 -6.97 10.27 -2.63
N MET A 170 -6.56 10.71 -1.44
CA MET A 170 -5.19 11.19 -1.20
C MET A 170 -4.16 10.08 -1.48
N LYS A 171 -4.43 8.84 -1.05
CA LYS A 171 -3.57 7.69 -1.32
C LYS A 171 -3.47 7.37 -2.81
N MET A 172 -4.57 7.43 -3.55
CA MET A 172 -4.61 7.23 -5.00
C MET A 172 -3.72 8.24 -5.74
N VAL A 173 -3.84 9.52 -5.40
CA VAL A 173 -3.01 10.59 -5.99
C VAL A 173 -1.53 10.41 -5.63
N HIS A 174 -1.24 10.04 -4.36
CA HIS A 174 0.11 9.67 -3.95
C HIS A 174 0.69 8.58 -4.86
N ASN A 175 -0.06 7.52 -5.14
CA ASN A 175 0.40 6.45 -6.01
C ASN A 175 0.57 6.90 -7.47
N GLY A 176 -0.26 7.80 -7.96
CA GLY A 176 -0.06 8.44 -9.26
C GLY A 176 1.29 9.17 -9.36
N ILE A 177 1.62 9.96 -8.33
CA ILE A 177 2.93 10.64 -8.23
C ILE A 177 4.07 9.62 -8.17
N GLU A 178 3.92 8.55 -7.37
CA GLU A 178 4.91 7.48 -7.24
C GLU A 178 5.20 6.82 -8.60
N TYR A 179 4.19 6.59 -9.44
CA TYR A 179 4.37 6.06 -10.80
C TYR A 179 5.24 6.98 -11.65
N GLY A 180 4.96 8.28 -11.65
CA GLY A 180 5.75 9.27 -12.38
C GLY A 180 7.20 9.36 -11.87
N MET A 181 7.40 9.30 -10.55
CA MET A 181 8.73 9.29 -9.95
C MET A 181 9.53 8.05 -10.36
N MET A 182 8.92 6.86 -10.29
CA MET A 182 9.61 5.61 -10.68
C MET A 182 9.96 5.61 -12.16
N GLU A 183 9.07 6.12 -13.03
CA GLU A 183 9.35 6.20 -14.47
C GLU A 183 10.49 7.16 -14.75
N ALA A 184 10.51 8.37 -14.17
CA ALA A 184 11.59 9.33 -14.35
C ALA A 184 12.94 8.79 -13.86
N ILE A 185 12.96 8.07 -12.73
CA ILE A 185 14.16 7.37 -12.23
C ILE A 185 14.58 6.29 -13.23
N GLY A 186 13.66 5.47 -13.71
CA GLY A 186 13.92 4.42 -14.69
C GLY A 186 14.54 4.95 -15.98
N GLU A 187 13.97 6.01 -16.58
CA GLU A 187 14.48 6.68 -17.75
C GLU A 187 15.90 7.23 -17.52
N GLY A 188 16.12 7.90 -16.37
CA GLY A 188 17.42 8.42 -16.01
C GLY A 188 18.49 7.32 -15.91
N PHE A 189 18.19 6.19 -15.28
CA PHE A 189 19.10 5.05 -15.21
C PHE A 189 19.30 4.37 -16.58
N ALA A 190 18.29 4.36 -17.45
CA ALA A 190 18.44 3.87 -18.83
C ALA A 190 19.41 4.73 -19.64
N VAL A 191 19.37 6.06 -19.47
CA VAL A 191 20.33 6.99 -20.08
C VAL A 191 21.73 6.72 -19.54
N MET A 192 21.89 6.56 -18.22
CA MET A 192 23.18 6.25 -17.60
C MET A 192 23.76 4.92 -18.09
N GLN A 193 22.93 3.89 -18.27
CA GLN A 193 23.34 2.60 -18.81
C GLN A 193 23.91 2.70 -20.24
N LYS A 194 23.41 3.64 -21.05
CA LYS A 194 23.83 3.86 -22.44
C LYS A 194 24.90 4.95 -22.61
N ALA A 195 25.33 5.55 -21.51
CA ALA A 195 26.33 6.61 -21.54
C ALA A 195 27.66 6.11 -22.12
N PRO A 196 28.52 7.01 -22.69
CA PRO A 196 29.84 6.64 -23.19
C PRO A 196 30.88 6.42 -22.07
N PHE A 197 30.42 6.25 -20.83
CA PHE A 197 31.20 6.04 -19.62
C PHE A 197 30.77 4.76 -18.93
N ASP A 198 31.70 4.04 -18.35
CA ASP A 198 31.45 2.81 -17.60
C ASP A 198 31.03 3.17 -16.14
N TYR A 199 29.73 3.39 -15.94
CA TYR A 199 29.19 3.70 -14.63
C TYR A 199 28.77 2.45 -13.86
N ASP A 200 29.19 2.34 -12.60
CA ASP A 200 28.54 1.50 -11.61
C ASP A 200 27.21 2.18 -11.20
N LEU A 201 26.10 1.66 -11.69
CA LEU A 201 24.77 2.25 -11.46
C LEU A 201 24.38 2.23 -9.97
N ALA A 202 24.81 1.25 -9.19
CA ALA A 202 24.59 1.24 -7.74
C ALA A 202 25.38 2.39 -7.06
N GLN A 203 26.59 2.65 -7.51
CA GLN A 203 27.39 3.79 -7.03
C GLN A 203 26.74 5.13 -7.43
N VAL A 204 26.16 5.23 -8.60
CA VAL A 204 25.40 6.42 -9.05
C VAL A 204 24.23 6.67 -8.11
N ALA A 205 23.40 5.66 -7.84
CA ALA A 205 22.26 5.77 -6.92
C ALA A 205 22.71 6.22 -5.52
N ARG A 206 23.75 5.59 -4.96
CA ARG A 206 24.33 5.96 -3.68
C ARG A 206 24.82 7.41 -3.65
N ASN A 207 25.47 7.86 -4.72
CA ASN A 207 25.93 9.25 -4.81
C ASN A 207 24.75 10.23 -4.78
N TRP A 208 23.70 9.96 -5.58
CA TRP A 208 22.53 10.82 -5.66
C TRP A 208 21.73 10.86 -4.36
N GLN A 209 21.66 9.75 -3.60
CA GLN A 209 21.00 9.73 -2.31
C GLN A 209 21.66 10.67 -1.28
N ASN A 210 22.96 10.89 -1.40
CA ASN A 210 23.74 11.67 -0.45
C ASN A 210 23.89 13.12 -0.88
N GLY A 211 22.81 13.91 -0.74
CA GLY A 211 22.79 15.36 -0.87
C GLY A 211 22.26 15.89 -2.19
N SER A 212 21.88 15.07 -3.16
CA SER A 212 21.26 15.56 -4.39
C SER A 212 19.79 15.95 -4.17
N VAL A 213 19.26 16.75 -5.09
CA VAL A 213 17.84 17.18 -5.08
C VAL A 213 16.87 16.03 -5.30
N ILE A 214 17.31 14.98 -6.02
CA ILE A 214 16.47 13.81 -6.33
C ILE A 214 16.56 12.70 -5.28
N ARG A 215 17.26 12.93 -4.16
CA ARG A 215 17.31 11.95 -3.06
C ARG A 215 15.89 11.57 -2.63
N SER A 216 15.65 10.28 -2.44
CA SER A 216 14.34 9.76 -2.03
C SER A 216 14.51 8.31 -1.58
N TRP A 217 13.52 7.77 -0.87
CA TRP A 217 13.51 6.34 -0.57
C TRP A 217 13.58 5.47 -1.83
N LEU A 218 13.00 5.90 -2.95
CA LEU A 218 13.12 5.18 -4.22
C LEU A 218 14.58 5.10 -4.71
N ILE A 219 15.40 6.13 -4.48
CA ILE A 219 16.83 6.09 -4.82
C ILE A 219 17.59 5.14 -3.91
N ASP A 220 17.26 5.04 -2.61
CA ASP A 220 17.85 4.02 -1.72
C ASP A 220 17.49 2.62 -2.19
N LEU A 221 16.22 2.39 -2.52
CA LEU A 221 15.75 1.10 -3.00
C LEU A 221 16.43 0.67 -4.30
N ILE A 222 16.61 1.57 -5.26
CA ILE A 222 17.28 1.19 -6.51
C ILE A 222 18.78 0.93 -6.30
N GLU A 223 19.44 1.62 -5.36
CA GLU A 223 20.81 1.29 -4.97
C GLU A 223 20.89 -0.16 -4.48
N GLU A 224 20.01 -0.54 -3.56
CA GLU A 224 19.95 -1.89 -2.98
C GLU A 224 19.68 -2.95 -4.06
N GLN A 225 18.69 -2.71 -4.92
CA GLN A 225 18.32 -3.62 -6.00
C GLN A 225 19.48 -3.81 -7.02
N LEU A 226 20.18 -2.74 -7.38
CA LEU A 226 21.31 -2.81 -8.30
C LEU A 226 22.52 -3.52 -7.69
N ARG A 227 22.69 -3.50 -6.37
CA ARG A 227 23.71 -4.29 -5.66
C ARG A 227 23.39 -5.78 -5.67
N MET A 228 22.14 -6.13 -5.42
CA MET A 228 21.68 -7.52 -5.41
C MET A 228 21.61 -8.12 -6.82
N HIS A 229 21.22 -7.32 -7.80
CA HIS A 229 20.95 -7.70 -9.18
C HIS A 229 21.74 -6.80 -10.15
N PRO A 230 23.03 -7.01 -10.36
CA PRO A 230 23.86 -6.16 -11.22
C PRO A 230 23.28 -6.00 -12.62
N ASN A 231 23.09 -4.74 -13.04
CA ASN A 231 22.42 -4.38 -14.30
C ASN A 231 20.99 -4.93 -14.47
N LEU A 232 20.34 -5.34 -13.39
CA LEU A 232 18.97 -5.89 -13.38
C LEU A 232 18.75 -7.00 -14.41
N LYS A 233 19.76 -7.86 -14.61
CA LYS A 233 19.71 -8.94 -15.61
C LYS A 233 18.60 -9.95 -15.32
N ASP A 234 18.24 -10.12 -14.04
CA ASP A 234 17.22 -11.06 -13.61
C ASP A 234 15.80 -10.57 -13.86
N PHE A 235 15.61 -9.30 -14.20
CA PHE A 235 14.31 -8.67 -14.43
C PHE A 235 13.98 -8.61 -15.92
N LYS A 236 12.81 -9.12 -16.31
CA LYS A 236 12.30 -9.00 -17.68
C LYS A 236 11.78 -7.60 -18.01
N GLY A 237 11.45 -6.79 -16.98
CA GLY A 237 10.94 -5.44 -17.14
C GLY A 237 9.44 -5.38 -17.45
N ILE A 238 8.68 -6.45 -17.21
CA ILE A 238 7.22 -6.42 -17.25
C ILE A 238 6.73 -5.82 -15.94
N VAL A 239 5.95 -4.74 -16.01
CA VAL A 239 5.50 -3.97 -14.85
C VAL A 239 3.99 -3.97 -14.75
N ASP A 240 3.47 -4.53 -13.65
CA ASP A 240 2.05 -4.47 -13.35
C ASP A 240 1.61 -3.10 -12.82
N ALA A 241 0.34 -2.77 -13.05
CA ALA A 241 -0.32 -1.60 -12.50
C ALA A 241 -1.53 -2.05 -11.67
N SER A 242 -1.62 -1.49 -10.45
CA SER A 242 -2.69 -1.76 -9.49
C SER A 242 -3.75 -0.68 -9.60
N GLY A 243 -4.62 -0.36 -10.20
CA GLY A 243 -5.73 0.61 -10.33
C GLY A 243 -5.44 2.07 -10.00
N GLU A 244 -4.63 2.39 -8.99
CA GLU A 244 -4.56 3.72 -8.37
C GLU A 244 -4.11 4.82 -9.35
N ALA A 245 -3.09 4.58 -10.18
CA ALA A 245 -2.68 5.57 -11.17
C ALA A 245 -3.74 5.76 -12.27
N LYS A 246 -4.46 4.69 -12.65
CA LYS A 246 -5.60 4.79 -13.55
C LYS A 246 -6.70 5.64 -12.94
N TRP A 247 -7.09 5.39 -11.69
CA TRP A 247 -8.10 6.19 -11.00
C TRP A 247 -7.67 7.65 -10.81
N THR A 248 -6.35 7.90 -10.61
CA THR A 248 -5.81 9.27 -10.57
C THR A 248 -6.03 9.99 -11.91
N VAL A 249 -5.75 9.32 -13.03
CA VAL A 249 -5.99 9.89 -14.37
C VAL A 249 -7.47 10.09 -14.62
N GLU A 250 -8.33 9.15 -14.23
CA GLU A 250 -9.79 9.27 -14.36
C GLU A 250 -10.33 10.44 -13.53
N ALA A 251 -9.85 10.63 -12.30
CA ALA A 251 -10.22 11.77 -11.46
C ALA A 251 -9.72 13.09 -12.06
N ALA A 252 -8.50 13.14 -12.56
CA ALA A 252 -7.95 14.31 -13.22
C ALA A 252 -8.75 14.72 -14.48
N LEU A 253 -9.22 13.74 -15.26
CA LEU A 253 -10.11 13.98 -16.38
C LEU A 253 -11.47 14.54 -15.95
N ALA A 254 -12.01 14.06 -14.83
CA ALA A 254 -13.29 14.55 -14.30
C ALA A 254 -13.21 15.99 -13.79
N GLU A 255 -12.03 16.42 -13.34
CA GLU A 255 -11.76 17.74 -12.78
C GLU A 255 -11.04 18.69 -13.77
N ASP A 256 -10.92 18.30 -15.04
CA ASP A 256 -10.22 19.07 -16.09
C ASP A 256 -8.74 19.40 -15.72
N VAL A 257 -8.08 18.55 -14.94
CA VAL A 257 -6.68 18.73 -14.53
C VAL A 257 -5.74 17.96 -15.46
N PRO A 258 -4.78 18.62 -16.14
CA PRO A 258 -3.81 17.92 -16.98
C PRO A 258 -2.77 17.15 -16.13
N VAL A 259 -2.59 15.85 -16.38
CA VAL A 259 -1.62 14.99 -15.68
C VAL A 259 -0.74 14.20 -16.66
N PRO A 260 -0.02 14.85 -17.58
CA PRO A 260 0.69 14.16 -18.66
C PRO A 260 1.77 13.19 -18.14
N VAL A 261 2.49 13.52 -17.06
CA VAL A 261 3.54 12.67 -16.49
C VAL A 261 2.96 11.40 -15.89
N ILE A 262 1.89 11.51 -15.09
CA ILE A 262 1.22 10.37 -14.46
C ILE A 262 0.57 9.48 -15.53
N ALA A 263 -0.11 10.08 -16.50
CA ALA A 263 -0.74 9.34 -17.59
C ALA A 263 0.29 8.57 -18.43
N GLN A 264 1.42 9.21 -18.80
CA GLN A 264 2.46 8.55 -19.56
C GLN A 264 3.09 7.40 -18.77
N SER A 265 3.38 7.56 -17.48
CA SER A 265 3.95 6.48 -16.65
C SER A 265 3.02 5.26 -16.55
N LEU A 266 1.71 5.45 -16.56
CA LEU A 266 0.73 4.37 -16.64
C LEU A 266 0.78 3.67 -18.01
N PHE A 267 0.89 4.42 -19.10
CA PHE A 267 0.97 3.85 -20.45
C PHE A 267 2.26 3.07 -20.67
N GLU A 268 3.41 3.53 -20.13
CA GLU A 268 4.67 2.78 -20.16
C GLU A 268 4.56 1.41 -19.47
N ARG A 269 3.90 1.35 -18.30
CA ARG A 269 3.62 0.06 -17.64
C ARG A 269 2.75 -0.85 -18.52
N ASN A 270 1.74 -0.31 -19.17
CA ASN A 270 0.91 -1.09 -20.07
C ASN A 270 1.67 -1.57 -21.31
N ALA A 271 2.52 -0.73 -21.90
CA ALA A 271 3.38 -1.06 -23.03
C ALA A 271 4.37 -2.19 -22.68
N SER A 272 4.94 -2.18 -21.46
CA SER A 272 5.84 -3.24 -21.01
C SER A 272 5.22 -4.64 -21.05
N LYS A 273 3.90 -4.76 -20.89
CA LYS A 273 3.15 -6.02 -20.96
C LYS A 273 2.94 -6.50 -22.41
N LEU A 274 3.04 -5.60 -23.37
CA LEU A 274 2.89 -5.90 -24.81
C LEU A 274 4.21 -6.30 -25.49
N GLY A 275 5.26 -6.48 -24.73
CA GLY A 275 6.57 -6.89 -25.25
C GLY A 275 7.53 -5.73 -25.56
N GLU A 276 7.21 -4.52 -25.13
CA GLU A 276 8.02 -3.31 -25.31
C GLU A 276 8.89 -2.99 -24.07
N ALA A 277 9.15 -3.99 -23.22
CA ALA A 277 9.91 -3.81 -22.01
C ALA A 277 11.37 -3.41 -22.30
N ASN A 278 11.85 -2.41 -21.58
CA ASN A 278 13.19 -1.84 -21.71
C ASN A 278 13.89 -1.74 -20.33
N PHE A 279 15.08 -1.15 -20.27
CA PHE A 279 15.81 -1.02 -19.00
C PHE A 279 15.12 -0.12 -17.99
N SER A 280 14.42 0.94 -18.40
CA SER A 280 13.58 1.76 -17.51
C SER A 280 12.53 0.90 -16.80
N ASN A 281 11.86 0.02 -17.55
CA ASN A 281 10.88 -0.90 -16.98
C ASN A 281 11.52 -1.91 -16.00
N LYS A 282 12.76 -2.36 -16.23
CA LYS A 282 13.49 -3.20 -15.27
C LYS A 282 13.75 -2.45 -13.96
N VAL A 283 14.13 -1.18 -14.02
CA VAL A 283 14.28 -0.31 -12.84
C VAL A 283 12.96 -0.17 -12.09
N THR A 284 11.86 0.11 -12.80
CA THR A 284 10.52 0.23 -12.20
C THR A 284 10.07 -1.08 -11.54
N ALA A 285 10.31 -2.23 -12.17
CA ALA A 285 10.01 -3.55 -11.60
C ALA A 285 10.84 -3.82 -10.34
N ALA A 286 12.13 -3.47 -10.34
CA ALA A 286 13.02 -3.61 -9.21
C ALA A 286 12.60 -2.73 -8.02
N LEU A 287 12.22 -1.47 -8.27
CA LEU A 287 11.68 -0.58 -7.25
C LEU A 287 10.43 -1.15 -6.59
N ARG A 288 9.47 -1.66 -7.37
CA ARG A 288 8.25 -2.29 -6.86
C ARG A 288 8.54 -3.52 -6.00
N ASN A 289 9.52 -4.32 -6.39
CA ASN A 289 9.99 -5.43 -5.58
C ASN A 289 10.61 -4.92 -4.27
N GLY A 290 11.42 -3.87 -4.30
CA GLY A 290 12.12 -3.32 -3.15
C GLY A 290 11.18 -2.81 -2.04
N PHE A 291 10.16 -1.99 -2.35
CA PHE A 291 9.27 -1.45 -1.31
C PHE A 291 8.12 -2.36 -0.92
N GLY A 292 7.59 -3.13 -1.86
CA GLY A 292 6.35 -3.90 -1.65
C GLY A 292 6.53 -5.42 -1.67
N GLY A 293 7.73 -5.92 -1.96
CA GLY A 293 7.96 -7.34 -2.20
C GLY A 293 7.09 -7.86 -3.35
N HIS A 294 6.71 -6.98 -4.31
CA HIS A 294 5.93 -7.36 -5.47
C HIS A 294 6.71 -8.37 -6.31
N ALA A 295 6.02 -9.41 -6.76
CA ALA A 295 6.62 -10.36 -7.68
C ALA A 295 7.04 -9.64 -8.99
N TYR A 296 8.16 -10.03 -9.53
CA TYR A 296 8.62 -9.60 -10.86
C TYR A 296 8.71 -10.80 -11.79
N VAL A 297 8.58 -10.55 -13.09
CA VAL A 297 8.81 -11.58 -14.10
C VAL A 297 10.31 -11.72 -14.29
N ALA A 298 10.82 -12.94 -14.01
CA ALA A 298 12.24 -13.24 -14.21
C ALA A 298 12.59 -13.32 -15.70
N GLU A 299 13.80 -12.86 -16.06
CA GLU A 299 14.37 -13.17 -17.36
C GLU A 299 14.65 -14.68 -17.38
N GLU A 300 14.16 -15.41 -18.39
CA GLU A 300 14.50 -16.82 -18.56
C GLU A 300 16.02 -16.92 -18.79
N ALA A 301 16.70 -17.78 -18.02
CA ALA A 301 18.09 -18.08 -18.27
C ALA A 301 18.21 -18.63 -19.69
N SER A 302 18.84 -17.89 -20.58
CA SER A 302 19.27 -18.45 -21.86
C SER A 302 20.29 -19.53 -21.54
N TYR A 303 19.91 -20.78 -21.67
CA TYR A 303 20.88 -21.86 -21.71
C TYR A 303 21.70 -21.66 -23.00
N GLU A 304 22.91 -21.10 -22.88
CA GLU A 304 23.94 -21.23 -23.89
C GLU A 304 24.56 -22.63 -23.87
#